data_6c73e2575f2291cfdc569e6af55c9dac
#
_entry.id   6c73e2575f2291cfdc569e6af55c9dac
#
_cell.length_a   1.000
_cell.length_b   1.000
_cell.length_c   1.000
_cell.angle_alpha   90.00
_cell.angle_beta   90.00
_cell.angle_gamma   90.00
#
_symmetry.space_group_name_H-M   'P 1'
#
loop_
_entity.id
_entity.type
_entity.pdbx_description
1 polymer ?
#
loop_
_entity_poly.entity_id
_entity_poly.type
_entity_poly.pdbx_seq_one_letter_code
_entity_poly.pdbx_strand_id
1 'polypeptide(L)'
;MLKLTFLGTSAGVPTKQRNITALAVESLNPYASNTQNTTQSKKSRPWVLIDCGEGTQQQLLHTKLSLHQLQAICITHVHGDHCYGLPGLLASAAMSGRREPLIIVAPKAI
;
A
#
# COMPACT_ATOMS: atom_id res chain seq x y z
N MET A 1 16.24 4.39 6.74
CA MET A 1 15.13 5.24 7.25
C MET A 1 13.83 4.85 6.57
N LEU A 2 12.75 4.82 7.33
CA LEU A 2 11.44 4.45 6.82
C LEU A 2 10.48 5.63 6.95
N LYS A 3 9.56 5.73 6.00
CA LYS A 3 8.46 6.68 6.05
C LYS A 3 7.16 5.89 6.20
N LEU A 4 6.35 6.25 7.19
CA LEU A 4 5.06 5.64 7.44
C LEU A 4 3.96 6.58 6.97
N THR A 5 2.99 6.05 6.23
CA THR A 5 1.82 6.80 5.81
C THR A 5 0.58 6.01 6.23
N PHE A 6 -0.20 6.57 7.15
CA PHE A 6 -1.43 5.95 7.61
C PHE A 6 -2.55 6.25 6.61
N LEU A 7 -2.97 5.23 5.89
CA LEU A 7 -4.06 5.33 4.93
C LEU A 7 -5.41 5.17 5.60
N GLY A 8 -5.44 4.51 6.74
CA GLY A 8 -6.63 4.33 7.53
C GLY A 8 -6.27 3.93 8.95
N THR A 9 -7.00 4.47 9.92
CA THR A 9 -6.74 4.25 11.34
C THR A 9 -7.98 3.86 12.12
N SER A 10 -9.15 3.73 11.47
CA SER A 10 -10.38 3.35 12.14
C SER A 10 -10.45 1.83 12.30
N ALA A 11 -10.91 1.37 13.45
CA ALA A 11 -11.09 -0.04 13.73
C ALA A 11 -12.52 -0.47 13.35
N GLY A 12 -12.65 -1.60 12.67
CA GLY A 12 -13.93 -2.21 12.35
C GLY A 12 -14.66 -1.55 11.19
N VAL A 13 -15.01 -0.29 11.31
CA VAL A 13 -15.77 0.45 10.30
C VAL A 13 -15.16 1.82 10.06
N PRO A 14 -15.35 2.41 8.88
CA PRO A 14 -14.82 3.75 8.62
C PRO A 14 -15.63 4.82 9.36
N THR A 15 -15.00 5.96 9.56
CA THR A 15 -15.65 7.16 10.05
C THR A 15 -15.65 8.23 8.96
N LYS A 16 -16.26 9.38 9.22
CA LYS A 16 -16.27 10.49 8.26
C LYS A 16 -14.86 11.02 7.99
N GLN A 17 -13.96 10.93 8.96
CA GLN A 17 -12.60 11.45 8.84
C GLN A 17 -11.55 10.37 8.63
N ARG A 18 -11.87 9.11 8.90
CA ARG A 18 -10.86 8.03 8.90
C ARG A 18 -11.36 6.80 8.17
N ASN A 19 -10.53 6.29 7.28
CA ASN A 19 -10.77 4.98 6.70
C ASN A 19 -10.31 3.88 7.67
N ILE A 20 -10.69 2.65 7.38
CA ILE A 20 -10.26 1.51 8.18
C ILE A 20 -8.81 1.12 7.84
N THR A 21 -8.28 0.21 8.61
CA THR A 21 -6.85 -0.03 8.79
C THR A 21 -6.07 -0.26 7.51
N ALA A 22 -5.07 0.57 7.28
CA ALA A 22 -4.04 0.36 6.26
C ALA A 22 -2.85 1.27 6.54
N LEU A 23 -1.65 0.74 6.38
CA LEU A 23 -0.41 1.46 6.64
C LEU A 23 0.56 1.21 5.49
N ALA A 24 1.06 2.27 4.89
CA ALA A 24 2.11 2.19 3.88
C ALA A 24 3.47 2.46 4.52
N VAL A 25 4.44 1.63 4.19
CA VAL A 25 5.82 1.76 4.68
C VAL A 25 6.73 1.92 3.47
N GLU A 26 7.36 3.08 3.34
CA GLU A 26 8.32 3.37 2.27
C GLU A 26 9.74 3.29 2.79
N SER A 27 10.64 2.79 1.96
CA SER A 27 12.07 2.84 2.24
C SER A 27 12.63 4.16 1.72
N LEU A 28 13.14 4.99 2.61
CA LEU A 28 13.85 6.21 2.25
C LEU A 28 15.34 5.91 2.24
N ASN A 29 15.80 5.31 1.16
CA ASN A 29 17.20 4.96 1.03
C ASN A 29 17.99 6.19 0.59
N PRO A 30 18.86 6.76 1.44
CA PRO A 30 19.61 7.95 1.09
C PRO A 30 20.57 7.72 -0.10
N TYR A 31 20.98 6.48 -0.35
CA TYR A 31 21.84 6.17 -1.48
C TYR A 31 21.10 6.22 -2.82
N ALA A 32 19.79 5.98 -2.82
CA ALA A 32 18.99 6.06 -4.03
C ALA A 32 18.89 7.49 -4.56
N SER A 33 18.98 8.49 -3.69
CA SER A 33 18.91 9.90 -4.08
C SER A 33 20.18 10.37 -4.80
N ASN A 34 21.25 9.60 -4.72
CA ASN A 34 22.51 9.93 -5.36
C ASN A 34 22.65 9.32 -6.74
N THR A 35 21.63 8.63 -7.23
CA THR A 35 21.68 8.04 -8.56
C THR A 35 21.51 9.13 -9.61
N GLN A 36 22.02 8.87 -10.79
CA GLN A 36 22.03 9.81 -11.91
C GLN A 36 20.61 10.15 -12.38
N ASN A 37 19.65 9.29 -12.12
CA ASN A 37 18.27 9.46 -12.59
C ASN A 37 17.38 9.99 -11.48
N THR A 38 17.67 11.17 -11.01
CA THR A 38 16.98 11.76 -9.87
C THR A 38 15.49 12.01 -10.12
N THR A 39 15.11 12.29 -11.36
CA THR A 39 13.71 12.54 -11.69
C THR A 39 12.84 11.29 -11.54
N GLN A 40 13.39 10.13 -11.85
CA GLN A 40 12.67 8.87 -11.69
C GLN A 40 12.68 8.38 -10.24
N SER A 41 13.80 8.55 -9.55
CA SER A 41 13.94 8.07 -8.19
C SER A 41 13.01 8.79 -7.22
N LYS A 42 12.63 10.03 -7.51
CA LYS A 42 11.69 10.78 -6.67
C LYS A 42 10.27 10.24 -6.73
N LYS A 43 9.91 9.55 -7.82
CA LYS A 43 8.56 9.05 -8.05
C LYS A 43 8.39 7.57 -7.75
N SER A 44 9.49 6.84 -7.60
CA SER A 44 9.48 5.37 -7.69
C SER A 44 10.12 4.73 -6.47
N ARG A 45 9.66 5.10 -5.29
CA ARG A 45 10.16 4.46 -4.08
C ARG A 45 9.39 3.18 -3.82
N PRO A 46 10.10 2.08 -3.55
CA PRO A 46 9.42 0.84 -3.17
C PRO A 46 8.74 1.00 -1.81
N TRP A 47 7.59 0.37 -1.68
CA TRP A 47 6.83 0.43 -0.44
C TRP A 47 6.08 -0.87 -0.21
N VAL A 48 5.67 -1.06 1.02
CA VAL A 48 4.94 -2.24 1.47
C VAL A 48 3.64 -1.76 2.13
N LEU A 49 2.57 -2.51 1.92
CA LEU A 49 1.29 -2.24 2.55
C LEU A 49 1.07 -3.22 3.70
N ILE A 50 0.72 -2.70 4.87
CA ILE A 50 0.35 -3.51 6.03
C ILE A 50 -1.13 -3.33 6.27
N ASP A 51 -1.89 -4.39 6.10
CA ASP A 51 -3.34 -4.44 6.09
C ASP A 51 -3.94 -3.63 4.95
N CYS A 52 -5.13 -4.00 4.53
CA CYS A 52 -5.81 -3.41 3.39
C CYS A 52 -7.31 -3.44 3.65
N GLY A 53 -7.78 -2.53 4.50
CA GLY A 53 -9.19 -2.38 4.78
C GLY A 53 -9.94 -1.85 3.57
N GLU A 54 -11.25 -2.00 3.59
CA GLU A 54 -12.10 -1.52 2.52
C GLU A 54 -11.86 -0.03 2.29
N GLY A 55 -11.74 0.37 1.03
CA GLY A 55 -11.51 1.77 0.68
C GLY A 55 -10.04 2.19 0.64
N THR A 56 -9.11 1.31 0.99
CA THR A 56 -7.68 1.60 0.92
C THR A 56 -7.27 2.05 -0.48
N GLN A 57 -7.82 1.43 -1.50
CA GLN A 57 -7.59 1.77 -2.89
C GLN A 57 -7.86 3.25 -3.18
N GLN A 58 -8.93 3.80 -2.62
CA GLN A 58 -9.26 5.21 -2.80
C GLN A 58 -8.37 6.13 -2.00
N GLN A 59 -7.99 5.72 -0.80
CA GLN A 59 -7.08 6.52 0.02
C GLN A 59 -5.72 6.69 -0.65
N LEU A 60 -5.27 5.68 -1.38
CA LEU A 60 -4.01 5.77 -2.11
C LEU A 60 -4.01 6.86 -3.18
N LEU A 61 -5.17 7.19 -3.74
CA LEU A 61 -5.28 8.26 -4.73
C LEU A 61 -4.90 9.63 -4.17
N HIS A 62 -4.96 9.81 -2.87
CA HIS A 62 -4.58 11.06 -2.21
C HIS A 62 -3.12 11.09 -1.81
N THR A 63 -2.34 10.11 -2.23
CA THR A 63 -0.92 9.99 -1.93
C THR A 63 -0.11 9.95 -3.22
N LYS A 64 1.21 10.01 -3.07
CA LYS A 64 2.13 9.83 -4.20
C LYS A 64 2.58 8.38 -4.35
N LEU A 65 2.01 7.47 -3.59
CA LEU A 65 2.37 6.05 -3.64
C LEU A 65 1.87 5.43 -4.95
N SER A 66 2.75 4.69 -5.61
CA SER A 66 2.45 4.04 -6.87
C SER A 66 2.22 2.54 -6.66
N LEU A 67 1.15 2.02 -7.25
CA LEU A 67 0.89 0.57 -7.23
C LEU A 67 1.96 -0.21 -7.98
N HIS A 68 2.68 0.42 -8.91
CA HIS A 68 3.81 -0.22 -9.60
C HIS A 68 4.98 -0.47 -8.67
N GLN A 69 5.12 0.33 -7.61
CA GLN A 69 6.22 0.21 -6.66
C GLN A 69 5.83 -0.52 -5.39
N LEU A 70 4.61 -0.98 -5.29
CA LEU A 70 4.16 -1.80 -4.18
C LEU A 70 4.84 -3.17 -4.27
N GLN A 71 5.64 -3.52 -3.28
CA GLN A 71 6.45 -4.74 -3.29
C GLN A 71 5.76 -5.91 -2.63
N ALA A 72 4.99 -5.65 -1.58
CA ALA A 72 4.34 -6.70 -0.81
C ALA A 72 3.14 -6.14 -0.06
N ILE A 73 2.19 -7.01 0.22
CA ILE A 73 1.07 -6.72 1.11
C ILE A 73 1.12 -7.73 2.25
N CYS A 74 1.12 -7.24 3.47
CA CYS A 74 1.12 -8.08 4.67
C CYS A 74 -0.21 -7.91 5.38
N ILE A 75 -1.00 -8.96 5.48
CA ILE A 75 -2.28 -8.96 6.18
C ILE A 75 -2.07 -9.55 7.55
N THR A 76 -2.36 -8.80 8.60
CA THR A 76 -2.09 -9.24 9.97
C THR A 76 -3.09 -10.27 10.47
N HIS A 77 -4.36 -10.15 10.09
CA HIS A 77 -5.37 -11.14 10.46
C HIS A 77 -6.59 -11.05 9.54
N VAL A 78 -7.50 -12.02 9.63
CA VAL A 78 -8.53 -12.31 8.64
C VAL A 78 -9.81 -11.49 8.81
N HIS A 79 -9.85 -10.51 9.69
CA HIS A 79 -11.03 -9.67 9.85
C HIS A 79 -11.18 -8.72 8.67
N GLY A 80 -12.41 -8.43 8.27
CA GLY A 80 -12.69 -7.65 7.07
C GLY A 80 -12.10 -6.26 7.09
N ASP A 81 -12.02 -5.63 8.26
CA ASP A 81 -11.42 -4.32 8.40
C ASP A 81 -9.92 -4.31 8.10
N HIS A 82 -9.31 -5.49 7.91
CA HIS A 82 -7.91 -5.64 7.56
C HIS A 82 -7.66 -6.20 6.16
N CYS A 83 -8.68 -6.72 5.47
CA CYS A 83 -8.45 -7.40 4.19
C CYS A 83 -9.49 -7.14 3.09
N TYR A 84 -10.64 -6.56 3.39
CA TYR A 84 -11.71 -6.43 2.39
C TYR A 84 -11.38 -5.45 1.26
N GLY A 85 -10.38 -4.60 1.43
CA GLY A 85 -9.93 -3.74 0.34
C GLY A 85 -9.02 -4.42 -0.67
N LEU A 86 -8.60 -5.65 -0.37
CA LEU A 86 -7.62 -6.36 -1.20
C LEU A 86 -8.09 -6.60 -2.63
N PRO A 87 -9.29 -7.11 -2.90
CA PRO A 87 -9.73 -7.34 -4.28
C PRO A 87 -9.71 -6.06 -5.12
N GLY A 88 -10.21 -4.96 -4.59
CA GLY A 88 -10.23 -3.69 -5.30
C GLY A 88 -8.82 -3.17 -5.59
N LEU A 89 -7.93 -3.28 -4.62
CA LEU A 89 -6.55 -2.84 -4.79
C LEU A 89 -5.85 -3.67 -5.87
N LEU A 90 -6.03 -4.98 -5.85
CA LEU A 90 -5.42 -5.87 -6.83
C LEU A 90 -5.96 -5.61 -8.23
N ALA A 91 -7.26 -5.33 -8.35
CA ALA A 91 -7.86 -4.96 -9.63
C ALA A 91 -7.27 -3.65 -10.14
N SER A 92 -7.11 -2.66 -9.30
CA SER A 92 -6.49 -1.38 -9.68
C SER A 92 -5.06 -1.57 -10.16
N ALA A 93 -4.29 -2.41 -9.47
CA ALA A 93 -2.91 -2.68 -9.86
C ALA A 93 -2.85 -3.33 -11.25
N ALA A 94 -3.71 -4.31 -11.49
CA ALA A 94 -3.78 -4.98 -12.79
C ALA A 94 -4.22 -4.04 -13.90
N MET A 95 -5.23 -3.22 -13.66
CA MET A 95 -5.76 -2.30 -14.66
C MET A 95 -4.82 -1.13 -14.94
N SER A 96 -3.93 -0.80 -14.01
CA SER A 96 -2.93 0.24 -14.23
C SER A 96 -1.71 -0.26 -15.01
N GLY A 97 -1.72 -1.52 -15.42
CA GLY A 97 -0.67 -2.09 -16.26
C GLY A 97 0.47 -2.75 -15.50
N ARG A 98 0.31 -3.00 -14.22
CA ARG A 98 1.35 -3.68 -13.44
C ARG A 98 1.53 -5.10 -13.95
N ARG A 99 2.77 -5.50 -14.21
CA ARG A 99 3.13 -6.85 -14.64
C ARG A 99 4.05 -7.56 -13.69
N GLU A 100 4.69 -6.83 -12.78
CA GLU A 100 5.61 -7.41 -11.81
C GLU A 100 4.83 -8.22 -10.77
N PRO A 101 5.38 -9.35 -10.30
CA PRO A 101 4.72 -10.11 -9.26
C PRO A 101 4.57 -9.31 -7.98
N LEU A 102 3.51 -9.58 -7.24
CA LEU A 102 3.22 -8.95 -5.97
C LEU A 102 3.19 -10.03 -4.90
N ILE A 103 3.98 -9.84 -3.85
CA ILE A 103 4.05 -10.79 -2.75
C ILE A 103 2.95 -10.48 -1.75
N ILE A 104 2.17 -11.49 -1.38
CA ILE A 104 1.14 -11.35 -0.35
C ILE A 104 1.48 -12.31 0.78
N VAL A 105 1.68 -11.75 1.97
CA VAL A 105 1.91 -12.52 3.19
C VAL A 105 0.66 -12.37 4.05
N ALA A 106 -0.01 -13.47 4.31
CA ALA A 106 -1.31 -13.44 4.96
C ALA A 106 -1.59 -14.76 5.70
N PRO A 107 -2.55 -14.76 6.64
CA PRO A 107 -3.02 -16.00 7.24
C PRO A 107 -3.60 -16.95 6.18
N LYS A 108 -3.61 -18.25 6.50
CA LYS A 108 -4.05 -19.28 5.55
C LYS A 108 -5.46 -19.06 5.00
N ALA A 109 -6.33 -18.43 5.77
CA ALA A 109 -7.73 -18.22 5.37
C ALA A 109 -7.91 -17.15 4.30
N ILE A 110 -6.87 -16.44 3.95
CA ILE A 110 -6.88 -15.47 2.86
C ILE A 110 -6.38 -16.14 1.55
#